data_3b738ec8ff25d16268326626304de3cf
#
_entry.id   3b738ec8ff25d16268326626304de3cf
#
_cell.length_a   1.000
_cell.length_b   1.000
_cell.length_c   1.000
_cell.angle_alpha   90.00
_cell.angle_beta   90.00
_cell.angle_gamma   90.00
#
_symmetry.space_group_name_H-M   'P 1'
#
loop_
_entity.id
_entity.type
_entity.pdbx_description
1 polymer ?
#
loop_
_entity_poly.entity_id
_entity_poly.type
_entity_poly.pdbx_seq_one_letter_code
_entity_poly.pdbx_strand_id
1 'polypeptide(L)'
;SKIRGGEVQHTGVIPFLKKFESTVRCCTQNGVRGGNATVHFPIWHPEIEDILVLKNNKGTEDNRVRRMDYSIQISKLFYERFMNEEDITLISPHLAPGLYEAFGTEEFDDLYLKYEADKTIPKKTVSAQDLFFDLLKERAETGRIYIMNLDHCNSHSSFKDKVSMSNLCQEITLPTTPIQDIHDEQGEIALCI
;
A
#
# COMPACT_ATOMS: atom_id res chain seq x y z
N SER A 1 -13.05 -6.26 7.26
CA SER A 1 -14.22 -5.50 7.74
C SER A 1 -15.45 -6.41 7.82
N LYS A 2 -16.38 -6.06 8.71
CA LYS A 2 -17.63 -6.79 8.89
C LYS A 2 -18.63 -6.36 7.80
N ILE A 3 -19.29 -7.34 7.16
CA ILE A 3 -20.36 -7.11 6.19
C ILE A 3 -21.68 -7.56 6.82
N ARG A 4 -22.79 -6.90 6.53
CA ARG A 4 -24.12 -7.21 7.07
C ARG A 4 -24.13 -7.35 8.60
N GLY A 5 -23.65 -6.34 9.31
CA GLY A 5 -23.64 -6.34 10.77
C GLY A 5 -22.72 -7.38 11.42
N GLY A 6 -21.85 -8.06 10.65
CA GLY A 6 -20.91 -9.06 11.15
C GLY A 6 -21.23 -10.50 10.82
N GLU A 7 -22.31 -10.74 10.07
CA GLU A 7 -22.66 -12.09 9.59
C GLU A 7 -21.67 -12.64 8.56
N VAL A 8 -21.03 -11.73 7.80
CA VAL A 8 -20.05 -12.08 6.76
C VAL A 8 -18.76 -11.30 7.00
N GLN A 9 -17.63 -11.96 6.88
CA GLN A 9 -16.31 -11.33 6.90
C GLN A 9 -15.78 -11.15 5.47
N HIS A 10 -15.10 -10.03 5.25
CA HIS A 10 -14.38 -9.76 4.00
C HIS A 10 -13.20 -10.72 3.84
N THR A 11 -13.02 -11.26 2.64
CA THR A 11 -11.99 -12.27 2.33
C THR A 11 -10.59 -11.70 2.10
N GLY A 12 -10.38 -10.41 2.40
CA GLY A 12 -9.09 -9.73 2.22
C GLY A 12 -8.96 -9.00 0.88
N VAL A 13 -7.77 -8.46 0.61
CA VAL A 13 -7.49 -7.64 -0.59
C VAL A 13 -7.19 -8.47 -1.83
N ILE A 14 -6.71 -9.71 -1.69
CA ILE A 14 -6.25 -10.55 -2.81
C ILE A 14 -7.30 -10.75 -3.90
N PRO A 15 -8.56 -11.08 -3.62
CA PRO A 15 -9.59 -11.23 -4.65
C PRO A 15 -9.82 -9.94 -5.47
N PHE A 16 -9.72 -8.77 -4.82
CA PHE A 16 -9.85 -7.49 -5.50
C PHE A 16 -8.62 -7.19 -6.38
N LEU A 17 -7.43 -7.51 -5.90
CA LEU A 17 -6.21 -7.36 -6.69
C LEU A 17 -6.25 -8.24 -7.95
N LYS A 18 -6.77 -9.47 -7.87
CA LYS A 18 -7.01 -10.34 -9.05
C LYS A 18 -7.97 -9.70 -10.05
N LYS A 19 -9.04 -9.07 -9.57
CA LYS A 19 -9.97 -8.34 -10.43
C LYS A 19 -9.27 -7.17 -11.12
N PHE A 20 -8.50 -6.37 -10.38
CA PHE A 20 -7.74 -5.26 -10.96
C PHE A 20 -6.68 -5.76 -11.94
N GLU A 21 -5.93 -6.80 -11.60
CA GLU A 21 -4.96 -7.43 -12.51
C GLU A 21 -5.61 -7.81 -13.85
N SER A 22 -6.77 -8.47 -13.80
CA SER A 22 -7.51 -8.86 -14.99
C SER A 22 -7.97 -7.65 -15.80
N THR A 23 -8.51 -6.62 -15.14
CA THR A 23 -8.99 -5.38 -15.78
C THR A 23 -7.84 -4.63 -16.46
N VAL A 24 -6.72 -4.45 -15.78
CA VAL A 24 -5.54 -3.78 -16.33
C VAL A 24 -4.98 -4.54 -17.52
N ARG A 25 -4.99 -5.86 -17.47
CA ARG A 25 -4.51 -6.73 -18.56
C ARG A 25 -5.38 -6.71 -19.80
N CYS A 26 -6.68 -6.41 -19.67
CA CYS A 26 -7.57 -6.22 -20.81
C CYS A 26 -7.25 -4.94 -21.61
N CYS A 27 -6.63 -3.94 -20.97
CA CYS A 27 -6.26 -2.68 -21.60
C CYS A 27 -4.91 -2.83 -22.28
N THR A 28 -4.90 -2.88 -23.62
CA THR A 28 -3.68 -3.01 -24.40
C THR A 28 -3.47 -1.80 -25.28
N GLN A 29 -2.20 -1.40 -25.46
CA GLN A 29 -1.82 -0.38 -26.43
C GLN A 29 -1.65 -1.05 -27.81
N ASN A 30 -2.61 -0.85 -28.68
CA ASN A 30 -2.64 -1.41 -30.06
C ASN A 30 -2.40 -2.93 -30.13
N GLY A 31 -2.77 -3.68 -29.09
CA GLY A 31 -2.55 -5.13 -29.02
C GLY A 31 -1.08 -5.57 -28.85
N VAL A 32 -0.14 -4.64 -28.77
CA VAL A 32 1.30 -4.92 -28.70
C VAL A 32 1.80 -4.93 -27.25
N ARG A 33 1.35 -3.96 -26.43
CA ARG A 33 1.78 -3.82 -25.04
C ARG A 33 0.58 -3.94 -24.10
N GLY A 34 0.60 -4.92 -23.21
CA GLY A 34 -0.42 -5.08 -22.17
C GLY A 34 -0.36 -3.97 -21.13
N GLY A 35 -1.50 -3.64 -20.53
CA GLY A 35 -1.57 -2.73 -19.39
C GLY A 35 -0.81 -3.28 -18.18
N ASN A 36 -0.20 -2.39 -17.41
CA ASN A 36 0.46 -2.67 -16.15
C ASN A 36 0.07 -1.62 -15.12
N ALA A 37 0.09 -1.99 -13.85
CA ALA A 37 -0.19 -1.08 -12.76
C ALA A 37 0.63 -1.43 -11.52
N THR A 38 0.94 -0.42 -10.72
CA THR A 38 1.53 -0.58 -9.38
C THR A 38 0.49 -0.23 -8.33
N VAL A 39 0.36 -1.09 -7.34
CA VAL A 39 -0.51 -0.86 -6.19
C VAL A 39 0.34 -0.47 -4.99
N HIS A 40 -0.03 0.61 -4.33
CA HIS A 40 0.67 1.15 -3.18
C HIS A 40 -0.02 0.71 -1.89
N PHE A 41 0.76 0.17 -0.95
CA PHE A 41 0.26 -0.24 0.36
C PHE A 41 1.12 0.34 1.48
N PRO A 42 0.50 0.85 2.56
CA PRO A 42 1.25 1.23 3.74
C PRO A 42 1.82 0.01 4.46
N ILE A 43 3.03 0.13 4.99
CA ILE A 43 3.73 -0.95 5.72
C ILE A 43 2.94 -1.44 6.95
N TRP A 44 2.08 -0.59 7.51
CA TRP A 44 1.21 -0.90 8.64
C TRP A 44 -0.15 -1.51 8.26
N HIS A 45 -0.34 -1.91 6.97
CA HIS A 45 -1.57 -2.55 6.53
C HIS A 45 -1.74 -3.94 7.18
N PRO A 46 -2.97 -4.34 7.62
CA PRO A 46 -3.18 -5.61 8.33
C PRO A 46 -2.84 -6.86 7.50
N GLU A 47 -2.86 -6.76 6.19
CA GLU A 47 -2.57 -7.86 5.26
C GLU A 47 -1.17 -7.71 4.61
N ILE A 48 -0.27 -6.92 5.20
CA ILE A 48 1.03 -6.61 4.59
C ILE A 48 1.87 -7.86 4.34
N GLU A 49 1.85 -8.84 5.24
CA GLU A 49 2.61 -10.08 5.10
C GLU A 49 2.14 -10.89 3.87
N ASP A 50 0.84 -10.92 3.62
CA ASP A 50 0.27 -11.56 2.42
C ASP A 50 0.58 -10.77 1.14
N ILE A 51 0.61 -9.43 1.23
CA ILE A 51 0.92 -8.55 0.11
C ILE A 51 2.36 -8.71 -0.34
N LEU A 52 3.31 -8.83 0.59
CA LEU A 52 4.73 -8.99 0.26
C LEU A 52 5.00 -10.23 -0.60
N VAL A 53 4.26 -11.31 -0.41
CA VAL A 53 4.48 -12.57 -1.11
C VAL A 53 3.68 -12.72 -2.42
N LEU A 54 2.90 -11.73 -2.84
CA LEU A 54 2.01 -11.84 -4.01
C LEU A 54 2.72 -12.17 -5.33
N LYS A 55 3.99 -11.81 -5.47
CA LYS A 55 4.78 -12.03 -6.70
C LYS A 55 5.68 -13.24 -6.65
N ASN A 56 5.93 -13.84 -5.49
CA ASN A 56 6.87 -14.95 -5.39
C ASN A 56 6.32 -16.24 -6.06
N ASN A 57 7.22 -17.19 -6.31
CA ASN A 57 6.91 -18.45 -6.98
C ASN A 57 6.49 -19.56 -6.01
N LYS A 58 6.39 -19.25 -4.72
CA LYS A 58 5.96 -20.20 -3.68
C LYS A 58 4.45 -20.11 -3.48
N GLY A 59 3.81 -21.19 -3.11
CA GLY A 59 2.36 -21.24 -2.87
C GLY A 59 1.51 -21.48 -4.12
N THR A 60 0.21 -21.32 -3.98
CA THR A 60 -0.78 -21.56 -5.03
C THR A 60 -1.12 -20.29 -5.79
N GLU A 61 -1.60 -20.43 -7.03
CA GLU A 61 -2.10 -19.30 -7.84
C GLU A 61 -3.24 -18.54 -7.16
N ASP A 62 -3.98 -19.21 -6.29
CA ASP A 62 -5.09 -18.57 -5.57
C ASP A 62 -4.64 -17.45 -4.64
N ASN A 63 -3.42 -17.55 -4.11
CA ASN A 63 -2.84 -16.58 -3.18
C ASN A 63 -1.78 -15.68 -3.84
N ARG A 64 -1.73 -15.62 -5.17
CA ARG A 64 -0.75 -14.83 -5.91
C ARG A 64 -1.40 -13.91 -6.93
N VAL A 65 -0.80 -12.73 -7.13
CA VAL A 65 -1.16 -11.72 -8.14
C VAL A 65 0.15 -11.20 -8.73
N ARG A 66 0.71 -11.97 -9.68
CA ARG A 66 2.10 -11.79 -10.14
C ARG A 66 2.28 -10.74 -11.21
N ARG A 67 1.20 -10.37 -11.90
CA ARG A 67 1.25 -9.49 -13.09
C ARG A 67 1.01 -8.02 -12.79
N MET A 68 0.87 -7.66 -11.52
CA MET A 68 0.90 -6.28 -11.04
C MET A 68 2.21 -6.03 -10.31
N ASP A 69 2.60 -4.78 -10.17
CA ASP A 69 3.71 -4.36 -9.33
C ASP A 69 3.19 -3.79 -8.01
N TYR A 70 4.04 -3.80 -7.01
CA TYR A 70 3.68 -3.39 -5.65
C TYR A 70 4.68 -2.38 -5.12
N SER A 71 4.18 -1.39 -4.41
CA SER A 71 4.98 -0.41 -3.70
C SER A 71 4.59 -0.41 -2.22
N ILE A 72 5.57 -0.57 -1.37
CA ILE A 72 5.36 -0.50 0.07
C ILE A 72 5.77 0.89 0.55
N GLN A 73 4.79 1.58 1.10
CA GLN A 73 4.95 2.93 1.62
C GLN A 73 5.41 2.87 3.08
N ILE A 74 6.49 3.55 3.38
CA ILE A 74 7.15 3.54 4.69
C ILE A 74 7.27 4.98 5.19
N SER A 75 7.15 5.16 6.50
CA SER A 75 7.39 6.41 7.22
C SER A 75 8.66 6.33 8.06
N LYS A 76 9.11 7.50 8.53
CA LYS A 76 10.24 7.63 9.46
C LYS A 76 10.00 6.82 10.74
N LEU A 77 8.78 6.84 11.29
CA LEU A 77 8.41 6.07 12.49
C LEU A 77 8.72 4.58 12.34
N PHE A 78 8.47 3.99 11.16
CA PHE A 78 8.80 2.59 10.93
C PHE A 78 10.32 2.34 11.01
N TYR A 79 11.12 3.21 10.40
CA TYR A 79 12.58 3.08 10.45
C TYR A 79 13.13 3.30 11.86
N GLU A 80 12.56 4.20 12.64
CA GLU A 80 12.93 4.40 14.06
C GLU A 80 12.67 3.12 14.85
N ARG A 81 11.51 2.49 14.68
CA ARG A 81 11.20 1.21 15.33
C ARG A 81 12.08 0.07 14.85
N PHE A 82 12.38 0.02 13.56
CA PHE A 82 13.34 -0.94 13.01
C PHE A 82 14.72 -0.80 13.69
N MET A 83 15.22 0.42 13.81
CA MET A 83 16.53 0.68 14.43
C MET A 83 16.56 0.40 15.93
N ASN A 84 15.45 0.57 16.61
CA ASN A 84 15.30 0.34 18.04
C ASN A 84 14.89 -1.11 18.38
N GLU A 85 14.76 -1.99 17.38
CA GLU A 85 14.29 -3.38 17.56
C GLU A 85 12.89 -3.47 18.19
N GLU A 86 12.03 -2.50 17.84
CA GLU A 86 10.66 -2.41 18.34
C GLU A 86 9.67 -3.08 17.36
N ASP A 87 8.47 -3.27 17.85
CA ASP A 87 7.36 -3.79 17.04
C ASP A 87 6.63 -2.69 16.28
N ILE A 88 6.00 -3.06 15.16
CA ILE A 88 5.03 -2.26 14.41
C ILE A 88 3.63 -2.87 14.55
N THR A 89 2.63 -2.03 14.72
CA THR A 89 1.24 -2.46 14.82
C THR A 89 0.53 -2.34 13.49
N LEU A 90 -0.04 -3.43 13.01
CA LEU A 90 -0.84 -3.49 11.80
C LEU A 90 -2.29 -3.10 12.13
N ILE A 91 -2.76 -2.01 11.52
CA ILE A 91 -4.06 -1.40 11.84
C ILE A 91 -4.91 -1.35 10.57
N SER A 92 -6.18 -1.74 10.68
CA SER A 92 -7.11 -1.61 9.56
C SER A 92 -7.50 -0.13 9.36
N PRO A 93 -7.31 0.45 8.16
CA PRO A 93 -7.73 1.82 7.87
C PRO A 93 -9.21 2.08 8.14
N HIS A 94 -10.04 1.06 7.98
CA HIS A 94 -11.48 1.14 8.30
C HIS A 94 -11.76 1.38 9.80
N LEU A 95 -10.88 0.90 10.67
CA LEU A 95 -11.03 1.04 12.12
C LEU A 95 -10.23 2.22 12.69
N ALA A 96 -9.45 2.88 11.85
CA ALA A 96 -8.63 4.04 12.18
C ALA A 96 -8.91 5.20 11.22
N PRO A 97 -10.09 5.85 11.31
CA PRO A 97 -10.44 6.96 10.42
C PRO A 97 -9.39 8.08 10.45
N GLY A 98 -9.03 8.60 9.28
CA GLY A 98 -8.03 9.64 9.13
C GLY A 98 -6.57 9.15 9.12
N LEU A 99 -6.30 7.91 9.50
CA LEU A 99 -4.92 7.41 9.57
C LEU A 99 -4.28 7.28 8.17
N TYR A 100 -5.04 6.81 7.19
CA TYR A 100 -4.55 6.70 5.82
C TYR A 100 -4.37 8.09 5.19
N GLU A 101 -5.27 9.00 5.47
CA GLU A 101 -5.21 10.38 5.01
C GLU A 101 -4.03 11.15 5.63
N ALA A 102 -3.69 10.87 6.90
CA ALA A 102 -2.54 11.46 7.57
C ALA A 102 -1.21 10.82 7.15
N PHE A 103 -1.21 9.61 6.60
CA PHE A 103 0.01 8.88 6.27
C PHE A 103 0.88 9.64 5.27
N GLY A 104 2.13 9.93 5.65
CA GLY A 104 3.08 10.76 4.91
C GLY A 104 3.00 12.26 5.24
N THR A 105 2.27 12.65 6.28
CA THR A 105 2.27 14.00 6.86
C THR A 105 2.82 13.98 8.29
N GLU A 106 3.07 15.16 8.85
CA GLU A 106 3.56 15.32 10.23
C GLU A 106 2.54 14.83 11.29
N GLU A 107 1.27 14.77 10.95
CA GLU A 107 0.20 14.34 11.86
C GLU A 107 0.12 12.81 12.02
N PHE A 108 0.78 12.08 11.13
CA PHE A 108 0.64 10.61 11.08
C PHE A 108 1.11 9.94 12.37
N ASP A 109 2.27 10.31 12.88
CA ASP A 109 2.90 9.61 13.99
C ASP A 109 2.04 9.71 15.26
N ASP A 110 1.52 10.89 15.58
CA ASP A 110 0.64 11.10 16.74
C ASP A 110 -0.67 10.32 16.58
N LEU A 111 -1.25 10.33 15.39
CA LEU A 111 -2.50 9.62 15.12
C LEU A 111 -2.30 8.10 15.16
N TYR A 112 -1.19 7.62 14.62
CA TYR A 112 -0.83 6.20 14.64
C TYR A 112 -0.64 5.71 16.08
N LEU A 113 0.15 6.42 16.90
CA LEU A 113 0.38 6.08 18.30
C LEU A 113 -0.93 6.08 19.11
N LYS A 114 -1.82 7.02 18.84
CA LYS A 114 -3.16 7.05 19.45
C LYS A 114 -3.95 5.77 19.16
N TYR A 115 -4.03 5.36 17.88
CA TYR A 115 -4.75 4.14 17.49
C TYR A 115 -4.02 2.87 17.97
N GLU A 116 -2.71 2.89 18.02
CA GLU A 116 -1.91 1.81 18.59
C GLU A 116 -2.20 1.59 20.06
N ALA A 117 -2.38 2.65 20.84
CA ALA A 117 -2.73 2.59 22.26
C ALA A 117 -4.19 2.16 22.51
N ASP A 118 -5.09 2.33 21.54
CA ASP A 118 -6.51 2.03 21.69
C ASP A 118 -6.75 0.51 21.74
N LYS A 119 -7.12 0.00 22.91
CA LYS A 119 -7.40 -1.43 23.14
C LYS A 119 -8.72 -1.92 22.56
N THR A 120 -9.57 -1.04 22.08
CA THR A 120 -10.87 -1.40 21.49
C THR A 120 -10.76 -1.83 20.02
N ILE A 121 -9.66 -1.47 19.36
CA ILE A 121 -9.41 -1.77 17.94
C ILE A 121 -8.68 -3.10 17.81
N PRO A 122 -9.25 -4.08 17.07
CA PRO A 122 -8.53 -5.31 16.71
C PRO A 122 -7.30 -4.98 15.85
N LYS A 123 -6.15 -5.43 16.26
CA LYS A 123 -4.87 -5.17 15.59
C LYS A 123 -3.89 -6.32 15.82
N LYS A 124 -2.87 -6.41 14.96
CA LYS A 124 -1.78 -7.37 15.06
C LYS A 124 -0.47 -6.60 15.24
N THR A 125 0.38 -7.08 16.11
CA THR A 125 1.72 -6.54 16.30
C THR A 125 2.75 -7.50 15.72
N VAL A 126 3.74 -6.99 15.00
CA VAL A 126 4.82 -7.74 14.38
C VAL A 126 6.15 -7.02 14.56
N SER A 127 7.25 -7.75 14.58
CA SER A 127 8.59 -7.16 14.63
C SER A 127 8.84 -6.29 13.39
N ALA A 128 9.24 -5.04 13.59
CA ALA A 128 9.60 -4.15 12.48
C ALA A 128 10.80 -4.68 11.70
N GLN A 129 11.76 -5.30 12.39
CA GLN A 129 12.93 -5.90 11.74
C GLN A 129 12.55 -7.10 10.87
N ASP A 130 11.76 -8.04 11.38
CA ASP A 130 11.34 -9.22 10.62
C ASP A 130 10.53 -8.81 9.39
N LEU A 131 9.59 -7.88 9.55
CA LEU A 131 8.79 -7.37 8.43
C LEU A 131 9.64 -6.69 7.36
N PHE A 132 10.63 -5.91 7.74
CA PHE A 132 11.53 -5.25 6.81
C PHE A 132 12.47 -6.24 6.10
N PHE A 133 12.99 -7.24 6.80
CA PHE A 133 13.79 -8.29 6.20
C PHE A 133 12.97 -9.14 5.22
N ASP A 134 11.72 -9.46 5.53
CA ASP A 134 10.82 -10.13 4.60
C ASP A 134 10.57 -9.28 3.35
N LEU A 135 10.34 -7.98 3.49
CA LEU A 135 10.24 -7.05 2.37
C LEU A 135 11.50 -7.07 1.50
N LEU A 136 12.68 -6.96 2.09
CA LEU A 136 13.95 -6.96 1.34
C LEU A 136 14.21 -8.29 0.65
N LYS A 137 13.87 -9.40 1.29
CA LYS A 137 13.99 -10.75 0.73
C LYS A 137 13.09 -10.92 -0.50
N GLU A 138 11.80 -10.60 -0.36
CA GLU A 138 10.85 -10.71 -1.48
C GLU A 138 11.23 -9.76 -2.63
N ARG A 139 11.74 -8.56 -2.31
CA ARG A 139 12.29 -7.63 -3.29
C ARG A 139 13.51 -8.23 -4.02
N ALA A 140 14.42 -8.85 -3.32
CA ALA A 140 15.60 -9.48 -3.92
C ALA A 140 15.24 -10.70 -4.77
N GLU A 141 14.32 -11.54 -4.30
CA GLU A 141 13.87 -12.75 -5.01
C GLU A 141 13.01 -12.45 -6.25
N THR A 142 12.18 -11.41 -6.21
CA THR A 142 11.24 -11.07 -7.31
C THR A 142 11.70 -9.93 -8.19
N GLY A 143 12.55 -9.04 -7.68
CA GLY A 143 13.03 -7.83 -8.37
C GLY A 143 11.94 -6.75 -8.60
N ARG A 144 10.77 -6.86 -7.95
CA ARG A 144 9.57 -6.11 -8.36
C ARG A 144 8.77 -5.47 -7.22
N ILE A 145 9.34 -5.29 -6.04
CA ILE A 145 8.70 -4.56 -4.95
C ILE A 145 9.41 -3.22 -4.78
N TYR A 146 8.67 -2.12 -4.91
CA TYR A 146 9.16 -0.78 -4.67
C TYR A 146 9.05 -0.41 -3.20
N ILE A 147 9.92 0.47 -2.75
CA ILE A 147 9.89 1.11 -1.43
C ILE A 147 9.66 2.60 -1.64
N MET A 148 8.63 3.15 -1.01
CA MET A 148 8.28 4.56 -1.10
C MET A 148 8.34 5.21 0.29
N ASN A 149 9.30 6.08 0.50
CA ASN A 149 9.40 6.88 1.72
C ASN A 149 8.43 8.06 1.63
N LEU A 150 7.18 7.83 2.01
CA LEU A 150 6.06 8.72 1.69
C LEU A 150 6.16 10.07 2.39
N ASP A 151 6.64 10.10 3.61
CA ASP A 151 6.91 11.34 4.37
C ASP A 151 8.02 12.18 3.71
N HIS A 152 9.08 11.54 3.22
CA HIS A 152 10.13 12.23 2.46
C HIS A 152 9.60 12.75 1.12
N CYS A 153 8.76 11.99 0.43
CA CYS A 153 8.12 12.45 -0.80
C CYS A 153 7.33 13.74 -0.55
N ASN A 154 6.63 13.83 0.58
CA ASN A 154 5.84 15.01 0.93
C ASN A 154 6.69 16.17 1.49
N SER A 155 7.64 15.90 2.37
CA SER A 155 8.49 16.95 2.98
C SER A 155 9.44 17.63 1.98
N HIS A 156 9.79 16.93 0.89
CA HIS A 156 10.64 17.46 -0.19
C HIS A 156 9.85 17.86 -1.45
N SER A 157 8.52 17.73 -1.41
CA SER A 157 7.65 18.13 -2.51
C SER A 157 7.63 19.66 -2.65
N SER A 158 7.61 20.14 -3.90
CA SER A 158 7.34 21.55 -4.22
C SER A 158 5.84 21.84 -4.39
N PHE A 159 4.99 20.84 -4.29
CA PHE A 159 3.54 20.97 -4.38
C PHE A 159 2.93 21.28 -3.01
N LYS A 160 1.77 21.95 -3.02
CA LYS A 160 0.97 22.17 -1.81
C LYS A 160 0.17 20.93 -1.43
N ASP A 161 -0.29 20.22 -2.45
CA ASP A 161 -1.14 19.04 -2.27
C ASP A 161 -0.28 17.82 -1.98
N LYS A 162 -0.83 16.93 -1.18
CA LYS A 162 -0.15 15.75 -0.70
C LYS A 162 0.08 14.73 -1.81
N VAL A 163 1.30 14.21 -1.90
CA VAL A 163 1.62 13.01 -2.66
C VAL A 163 1.14 11.78 -1.89
N SER A 164 0.25 10.99 -2.49
CA SER A 164 -0.29 9.77 -1.88
C SER A 164 0.21 8.49 -2.55
N MET A 165 0.60 8.56 -3.82
CA MET A 165 1.14 7.44 -4.61
C MET A 165 2.03 7.99 -5.73
N SER A 166 2.58 7.08 -6.53
CA SER A 166 3.41 7.41 -7.68
C SER A 166 2.89 6.66 -8.92
N ASN A 167 3.53 6.87 -10.06
CA ASN A 167 3.29 6.14 -11.30
C ASN A 167 3.80 4.69 -11.26
N LEU A 168 3.71 3.98 -12.37
CA LEU A 168 4.05 2.55 -12.51
C LEU A 168 5.44 2.20 -11.97
N CYS A 169 6.48 2.93 -12.36
CA CYS A 169 7.88 2.65 -11.98
C CYS A 169 8.37 3.48 -10.78
N GLN A 170 7.50 4.27 -10.18
CA GLN A 170 7.73 5.08 -8.99
C GLN A 170 8.77 6.21 -9.16
N GLU A 171 9.00 6.69 -10.39
CA GLU A 171 9.91 7.80 -10.67
C GLU A 171 9.23 9.18 -10.66
N ILE A 172 7.89 9.23 -10.60
CA ILE A 172 7.13 10.48 -10.61
C ILE A 172 6.34 10.62 -9.32
N THR A 173 6.67 11.61 -8.51
CA THR A 173 5.98 11.92 -7.26
C THR A 173 5.17 13.20 -7.43
N LEU A 174 3.92 13.05 -7.82
CA LEU A 174 2.96 14.13 -7.98
C LEU A 174 1.78 13.91 -7.02
N PRO A 175 1.10 14.97 -6.58
CA PRO A 175 -0.19 14.84 -5.96
C PRO A 175 -1.16 14.09 -6.87
N THR A 176 -1.98 13.23 -6.29
CA THR A 176 -3.00 12.47 -7.01
C THR A 176 -4.33 12.57 -6.27
N THR A 177 -5.41 12.69 -7.04
CA THR A 177 -6.77 12.74 -6.51
C THR A 177 -7.59 11.62 -7.11
N PRO A 178 -8.32 10.82 -6.30
CA PRO A 178 -9.12 9.73 -6.82
C PRO A 178 -10.16 10.20 -7.84
N ILE A 179 -10.22 9.52 -8.98
CA ILE A 179 -11.27 9.71 -9.98
C ILE A 179 -12.55 9.06 -9.48
N GLN A 180 -13.62 9.83 -9.32
CA GLN A 180 -14.90 9.36 -8.78
C GLN A 180 -15.77 8.69 -9.86
N ASP A 181 -15.79 9.25 -11.05
CA ASP A 181 -16.50 8.70 -12.20
C ASP A 181 -15.88 9.20 -13.52
N ILE A 182 -16.45 8.77 -14.66
CA ILE A 182 -15.92 9.09 -16.00
C ILE A 182 -16.01 10.60 -16.36
N HIS A 183 -16.78 11.37 -15.65
CA HIS A 183 -16.97 12.82 -15.87
C HIS A 183 -16.25 13.66 -14.82
N ASP A 184 -15.47 13.02 -13.93
CA ASP A 184 -14.76 13.72 -12.89
C ASP A 184 -13.57 14.48 -13.48
N GLU A 185 -13.67 15.81 -13.48
CA GLU A 185 -12.63 16.74 -13.94
C GLU A 185 -11.62 17.09 -12.84
N GLN A 186 -11.84 16.63 -11.60
CA GLN A 186 -10.99 16.90 -10.45
C GLN A 186 -10.03 15.75 -10.14
N GLY A 187 -10.27 14.57 -10.72
CA GLY A 187 -9.42 13.41 -10.53
C GLY A 187 -8.06 13.59 -11.22
N GLU A 188 -6.99 13.21 -10.53
CA GLU A 188 -5.62 13.30 -11.01
C GLU A 188 -4.88 11.99 -10.82
N ILE A 189 -4.14 11.57 -11.83
CA ILE A 189 -3.29 10.39 -11.79
C ILE A 189 -1.86 10.71 -12.19
N ALA A 190 -0.89 10.03 -11.59
CA ALA A 190 0.49 10.04 -12.06
C ALA A 190 0.63 8.96 -13.15
N LEU A 191 0.94 9.36 -14.37
CA LEU A 191 1.07 8.48 -15.53
C LEU A 191 2.46 8.58 -16.13
N CYS A 192 3.04 7.45 -16.46
CA CYS A 192 4.27 7.34 -17.24
C CYS A 192 3.89 6.90 -18.68
N ILE A 193 4.35 7.64 -19.67
CA ILE A 193 4.15 7.36 -21.11
C ILE A 193 5.49 6.99 -21.74
#